data_c16fc023753706903cf32669e2c71489
#
_entry.id   c16fc023753706903cf32669e2c71489
#
_cell.length_a   1.000
_cell.length_b   1.000
_cell.length_c   1.000
_cell.angle_alpha   90.00
_cell.angle_beta   90.00
_cell.angle_gamma   90.00
#
_symmetry.space_group_name_H-M   'P 1'
#
loop_
_entity.id
_entity.type
_entity.pdbx_description
1 polymer ?
#
loop_
_entity_poly.entity_id
_entity_poly.type
_entity_poly.pdbx_seq_one_letter_code
_entity_poly.pdbx_strand_id
1 'polypeptide(L)'
;MPRKRRFSMEPFGVTVESLMNEIGVTYRELGAKTGLSAGYLNHLVHGNRPVPSSEVVETLAKALGVESEHFREFRLRTITERLEAMPELIDRLYRRLGA
;
A
#
# COMPACT_ATOMS: atom_id res chain seq x y z
N MET A 1 23.53 4.69 -11.42
CA MET A 1 22.44 5.33 -10.67
C MET A 1 21.22 4.43 -10.64
N PRO A 2 20.74 4.08 -9.48
CA PRO A 2 19.48 3.34 -9.43
C PRO A 2 18.35 4.20 -9.97
N ARG A 3 17.51 3.60 -10.80
CA ARG A 3 16.35 4.31 -11.31
C ARG A 3 15.31 4.44 -10.18
N LYS A 4 14.71 5.60 -10.05
CA LYS A 4 13.65 5.80 -9.08
C LYS A 4 12.46 4.90 -9.44
N ARG A 5 12.00 4.11 -8.47
CA ARG A 5 10.89 3.19 -8.68
C ARG A 5 9.60 3.97 -8.92
N ARG A 6 8.82 3.54 -9.90
CA ARG A 6 7.49 4.09 -10.12
C ARG A 6 6.55 3.58 -9.04
N PHE A 7 5.63 4.43 -8.62
CA PHE A 7 4.59 4.03 -7.67
C PHE A 7 3.65 3.04 -8.33
N SER A 8 3.18 2.08 -7.55
CA SER A 8 2.23 1.09 -8.04
C SER A 8 0.86 1.70 -8.27
N MET A 9 0.23 1.33 -9.36
CA MET A 9 -1.17 1.67 -9.64
C MET A 9 -2.08 0.48 -9.39
N GLU A 10 -1.51 -0.65 -9.00
CA GLU A 10 -2.25 -1.89 -8.75
C GLU A 10 -2.81 -1.94 -7.34
N PRO A 11 -3.84 -2.78 -7.09
CA PRO A 11 -4.33 -3.01 -5.75
C PRO A 11 -3.25 -3.49 -4.80
N PHE A 12 -3.42 -3.25 -3.52
CA PHE A 12 -2.42 -3.52 -2.48
C PHE A 12 -1.90 -4.97 -2.54
N GLY A 13 -2.79 -5.94 -2.55
CA GLY A 13 -2.39 -7.35 -2.56
C GLY A 13 -1.57 -7.73 -3.79
N VAL A 14 -1.95 -7.23 -4.95
CA VAL A 14 -1.23 -7.46 -6.21
C VAL A 14 0.17 -6.85 -6.11
N THR A 15 0.28 -5.65 -5.56
CA THR A 15 1.55 -4.97 -5.40
C THR A 15 2.47 -5.74 -4.43
N VAL A 16 1.93 -6.21 -3.31
CA VAL A 16 2.70 -7.00 -2.35
C VAL A 16 3.25 -8.27 -3.02
N GLU A 17 2.40 -8.98 -3.74
CA GLU A 17 2.83 -10.19 -4.44
C GLU A 17 3.92 -9.91 -5.46
N SER A 18 3.76 -8.85 -6.24
CA SER A 18 4.75 -8.45 -7.24
C SER A 18 6.11 -8.16 -6.60
N LEU A 19 6.11 -7.43 -5.48
CA LEU A 19 7.33 -7.11 -4.76
C LEU A 19 7.97 -8.36 -4.14
N MET A 20 7.16 -9.25 -3.60
CA MET A 20 7.65 -10.53 -3.09
C MET A 20 8.35 -11.34 -4.17
N ASN A 21 7.75 -11.39 -5.34
CA ASN A 21 8.32 -12.11 -6.48
C ASN A 21 9.63 -11.48 -6.96
N GLU A 22 9.70 -10.15 -6.96
CA GLU A 22 10.92 -9.45 -7.34
C GLU A 22 12.10 -9.79 -6.43
N ILE A 23 11.87 -9.81 -5.13
CA ILE A 23 12.97 -10.07 -4.19
C ILE A 23 13.10 -11.54 -3.80
N GLY A 24 12.16 -12.37 -4.26
CA GLY A 24 12.24 -13.81 -4.05
C GLY A 24 11.98 -14.26 -2.62
N VAL A 25 11.03 -13.64 -1.92
CA VAL A 25 10.67 -14.03 -0.55
C VAL A 25 9.34 -14.79 -0.53
N THR A 26 9.24 -15.73 0.39
CA THR A 26 8.03 -16.48 0.66
C THR A 26 7.18 -15.76 1.70
N TYR A 27 5.92 -16.20 1.86
CA TYR A 27 5.06 -15.68 2.93
C TYR A 27 5.69 -15.90 4.30
N ARG A 28 6.32 -17.05 4.50
CA ARG A 28 6.98 -17.35 5.77
C ARG A 28 8.13 -16.41 6.05
N GLU A 29 8.96 -16.15 5.05
CA GLU A 29 10.08 -15.23 5.18
C GLU A 29 9.62 -13.80 5.43
N LEU A 30 8.61 -13.35 4.69
CA LEU A 30 8.04 -12.02 4.89
C LEU A 30 7.40 -11.91 6.28
N GLY A 31 6.71 -12.96 6.72
CA GLY A 31 6.15 -13.03 8.06
C GLY A 31 7.22 -12.89 9.14
N ALA A 32 8.36 -13.56 8.96
CA ALA A 32 9.47 -13.47 9.92
C ALA A 32 10.01 -12.05 10.01
N LYS A 33 10.05 -11.33 8.89
CA LYS A 33 10.54 -9.95 8.85
C LYS A 33 9.57 -8.94 9.45
N THR A 34 8.28 -9.22 9.39
CA THR A 34 7.23 -8.25 9.74
C THR A 34 6.49 -8.57 11.03
N GLY A 35 6.62 -9.80 11.53
CA GLY A 35 5.83 -10.27 12.66
C GLY A 35 4.41 -10.68 12.28
N LEU A 36 4.08 -10.70 10.99
CA LEU A 36 2.75 -11.10 10.51
C LEU A 36 2.75 -12.60 10.18
N SER A 37 1.59 -13.25 10.30
CA SER A 37 1.51 -14.67 9.98
C SER A 37 1.52 -14.90 8.47
N ALA A 38 2.06 -16.03 8.04
CA ALA A 38 2.06 -16.40 6.64
C ALA A 38 0.64 -16.53 6.09
N GLY A 39 -0.27 -17.07 6.90
CA GLY A 39 -1.68 -17.20 6.51
C GLY A 39 -2.34 -15.86 6.28
N TYR A 40 -2.09 -14.87 7.16
CA TYR A 40 -2.60 -13.53 6.98
C TYR A 40 -2.07 -12.90 5.69
N LEU A 41 -0.77 -13.04 5.45
CA LEU A 41 -0.14 -12.49 4.23
C LEU A 41 -0.74 -13.11 2.98
N ASN A 42 -0.98 -14.41 3.00
CA ASN A 42 -1.62 -15.10 1.88
C ASN A 42 -3.02 -14.54 1.61
N HIS A 43 -3.83 -14.38 2.65
CA HIS A 43 -5.17 -13.80 2.51
C HIS A 43 -5.12 -12.36 2.02
N LEU A 44 -4.15 -11.60 2.51
CA LEU A 44 -3.97 -10.21 2.12
C LEU A 44 -3.64 -10.08 0.63
N VAL A 45 -2.73 -10.91 0.15
CA VAL A 45 -2.32 -10.92 -1.25
C VAL A 45 -3.48 -11.29 -2.18
N HIS A 46 -4.33 -12.20 -1.74
CA HIS A 46 -5.47 -12.67 -2.54
C HIS A 46 -6.73 -11.80 -2.38
N GLY A 47 -6.62 -10.68 -1.67
CA GLY A 47 -7.74 -9.75 -1.52
C GLY A 47 -8.81 -10.21 -0.54
N ASN A 48 -8.53 -11.21 0.28
CA ASN A 48 -9.47 -11.75 1.25
C ASN A 48 -9.44 -11.00 2.60
N ARG A 49 -8.61 -9.98 2.70
CA ARG A 49 -8.51 -9.11 3.87
C ARG A 49 -8.43 -7.67 3.40
N PRO A 50 -8.99 -6.74 4.16
CA PRO A 50 -8.87 -5.32 3.81
C PRO A 50 -7.42 -4.85 3.90
N VAL A 51 -7.13 -3.74 3.24
CA VAL A 51 -5.80 -3.12 3.33
C VAL A 51 -5.51 -2.80 4.80
N PRO A 52 -4.35 -3.22 5.32
CA PRO A 52 -4.05 -3.04 6.73
C PRO A 52 -3.83 -1.58 7.12
N SER A 53 -3.69 -1.33 8.41
CA SER A 53 -3.42 0.01 8.92
C SER A 53 -2.13 0.56 8.32
N SER A 54 -1.98 1.89 8.36
CA SER A 54 -0.78 2.53 7.82
C SER A 54 0.50 2.05 8.50
N GLU A 55 0.44 1.71 9.77
CA GLU A 55 1.59 1.15 10.49
C GLU A 55 2.03 -0.19 9.90
N VAL A 56 1.06 -1.06 9.61
CA VAL A 56 1.35 -2.36 9.00
C VAL A 56 1.85 -2.16 7.57
N VAL A 57 1.26 -1.22 6.83
CA VAL A 57 1.73 -0.90 5.48
C VAL A 57 3.19 -0.45 5.52
N GLU A 58 3.57 0.38 6.48
CA GLU A 58 4.95 0.84 6.64
C GLU A 58 5.89 -0.33 6.92
N THR A 59 5.46 -1.24 7.79
CA THR A 59 6.26 -2.43 8.12
C THR A 59 6.47 -3.31 6.89
N LEU A 60 5.42 -3.54 6.13
CA LEU A 60 5.49 -4.32 4.89
C LEU A 60 6.37 -3.63 3.84
N ALA A 61 6.19 -2.33 3.67
CA ALA A 61 6.98 -1.55 2.71
C ALA A 61 8.47 -1.68 3.02
N LYS A 62 8.83 -1.48 4.28
CA LYS A 62 10.22 -1.58 4.71
C LYS A 62 10.79 -2.97 4.43
N ALA A 63 10.04 -4.01 4.75
CA ALA A 63 10.48 -5.39 4.52
C ALA A 63 10.61 -5.71 3.03
N LEU A 64 9.82 -5.06 2.19
CA LEU A 64 9.82 -5.26 0.74
C LEU A 64 10.74 -4.27 -0.01
N GLY A 65 11.40 -3.38 0.71
CA GLY A 65 12.38 -2.47 0.12
C GLY A 65 11.79 -1.27 -0.62
N VAL A 66 10.60 -0.85 -0.25
CA VAL A 66 9.96 0.33 -0.86
C VAL A 66 9.46 1.28 0.22
N GLU A 67 9.09 2.49 -0.18
CA GLU A 67 8.43 3.44 0.71
C GLU A 67 6.94 3.15 0.77
N SER A 68 6.29 3.55 1.86
CA SER A 68 4.84 3.34 2.01
C SER A 68 4.04 3.97 0.87
N GLU A 69 4.49 5.10 0.37
CA GLU A 69 3.84 5.81 -0.73
C GLU A 69 3.86 5.04 -2.05
N HIS A 70 4.62 3.94 -2.11
CA HIS A 70 4.60 3.06 -3.27
C HIS A 70 3.21 2.44 -3.45
N PHE A 71 2.47 2.23 -2.36
CA PHE A 71 1.15 1.62 -2.39
C PHE A 71 0.07 2.67 -2.66
N ARG A 72 -0.78 2.37 -3.65
CA ARG A 72 -1.87 3.25 -4.07
C ARG A 72 -2.79 3.63 -2.89
N GLU A 73 -3.13 2.66 -2.07
CA GLU A 73 -4.03 2.87 -0.94
C GLU A 73 -3.44 3.80 0.13
N PHE A 74 -2.14 3.73 0.33
CA PHE A 74 -1.46 4.64 1.25
C PHE A 74 -1.53 6.09 0.73
N ARG A 75 -1.30 6.29 -0.56
CA ARG A 75 -1.41 7.61 -1.18
C ARG A 75 -2.83 8.16 -1.07
N LEU A 76 -3.82 7.29 -1.28
CA LEU A 76 -5.23 7.68 -1.15
C LEU A 76 -5.56 8.12 0.28
N ARG A 77 -5.06 7.39 1.28
CA ARG A 77 -5.24 7.77 2.69
C ARG A 77 -4.65 9.13 2.99
N THR A 78 -3.44 9.39 2.49
CA THR A 78 -2.78 10.67 2.68
C THR A 78 -3.59 11.81 2.07
N ILE A 79 -4.09 11.61 0.85
CA ILE A 79 -4.91 12.60 0.17
C ILE A 79 -6.20 12.84 0.95
N THR A 80 -6.86 11.78 1.39
CA THR A 80 -8.11 11.87 2.15
C THR A 80 -7.91 12.66 3.45
N GLU A 81 -6.85 12.35 4.18
CA GLU A 81 -6.53 13.07 5.42
C GLU A 81 -6.30 14.56 5.17
N ARG A 82 -5.58 14.89 4.12
CA ARG A 82 -5.30 16.28 3.78
C ARG A 82 -6.55 17.01 3.31
N LEU A 83 -7.40 16.34 2.55
CA LEU A 83 -8.66 16.92 2.09
C LEU A 83 -9.60 17.21 3.25
N GLU A 84 -9.64 16.33 4.25
CA GLU A 84 -10.48 16.54 5.43
C GLU A 84 -10.14 17.85 6.15
N ALA A 85 -8.88 18.29 6.05
CA ALA A 85 -8.43 19.54 6.63
C ALA A 85 -8.69 20.74 5.72
N MET A 86 -9.22 20.50 4.51
CA MET A 86 -9.42 21.54 3.48
C MET A 86 -10.83 21.47 2.89
N PRO A 87 -11.87 21.85 3.66
CA PRO A 87 -13.27 21.71 3.17
C PRO A 87 -13.53 22.41 1.85
N GLU A 88 -12.92 23.56 1.63
CA GLU A 88 -13.11 24.32 0.39
C GLU A 88 -12.58 23.57 -0.82
N LEU A 89 -11.47 22.86 -0.64
CA LEU A 89 -10.88 22.06 -1.71
C LEU A 89 -11.76 20.84 -2.00
N ILE A 90 -12.38 20.26 -0.98
CA ILE A 90 -13.31 19.13 -1.14
C ILE A 90 -14.44 19.54 -2.08
N ASP A 91 -15.06 20.69 -1.81
CA ASP A 91 -16.16 21.18 -2.64
C ASP A 91 -15.73 21.42 -4.08
N ARG A 92 -14.57 21.99 -4.25
CA ARG A 92 -14.02 22.27 -5.59
C ARG A 92 -13.81 20.99 -6.38
N LEU A 93 -13.19 19.99 -5.74
CA LEU A 93 -12.94 18.71 -6.36
C LEU A 93 -14.23 17.95 -6.67
N TYR A 94 -15.20 18.02 -5.77
CA TYR A 94 -16.49 17.37 -5.96
C TYR A 94 -17.16 17.89 -7.24
N ARG A 95 -17.19 19.20 -7.41
CA ARG A 95 -17.79 19.81 -8.61
C ARG A 95 -17.01 19.42 -9.86
N ARG A 96 -15.70 19.37 -9.77
CA ARG A 96 -14.84 19.08 -10.92
C ARG A 96 -14.93 17.61 -11.34
N LEU A 97 -15.12 16.70 -10.40
CA LEU A 97 -15.17 15.28 -10.70
C LEU A 97 -16.53 14.81 -11.22
N GLY A 98 -17.44 15.72 -11.46
CA GLY A 98 -18.67 15.41 -12.15
C GLY A 98 -19.75 14.84 -11.29
N ALA A 99 -19.82 15.29 -10.12
CA ALA A 99 -20.93 14.93 -9.28
C ALA A 99 -22.23 15.39 -9.89
#